data_5ae6c4fddb45db3f8218e8fd987b9f05
#
_entry.id   5ae6c4fddb45db3f8218e8fd987b9f05
#
_cell.length_a   1.000
_cell.length_b   1.000
_cell.length_c   1.000
_cell.angle_alpha   90.00
_cell.angle_beta   90.00
_cell.angle_gamma   90.00
#
_symmetry.space_group_name_H-M   'P 1'
#
loop_
_entity.id
_entity.type
_entity.pdbx_description
1 polymer ?
#
loop_
_entity_poly.entity_id
_entity_poly.type
_entity_poly.pdbx_seq_one_letter_code
_entity_poly.pdbx_strand_id
1 'polypeptide(L)'
;MINYRSTRGSKDAKTAAQAVIKGLAEDKGLFVPDAIPALPFKPEDMVGRPYKEIAKAIIAAFFTDYTDEELQACVDGAYDSKFEAEDVVPVVKAGGAYFLELYHGRTAAFKDMALSILPYLLTTAMKNENEEKKVAILTATSGDTGKAALEGFADVPGTEIIVFFPEDGVSEVQKRQMTTQEGANTHVFGIHGNFDDAQTGVKNIFNDDAFNAALNERGIRLSSANSINIGRLIPQVAYYVYAYIKLIENGAVKPGEKINITVPTGNFGNILAAYYASKMGIPVNKFICASNENKVLTDFLTTGTYSTDREFHITNSPSMDILISSNLERLLYHLSAAGLDESSAHETAGAEIAALMKSLDQNKSYTVSDKVKAGLADFAAGYADQAQTEAAIAEMYNDNNYLMDTHTAVAYKVYEDYKKATGDETPVVIASTASAYKFAASVNEALGMPAEADGFACVRALNAKTGVPVPSGLKDLDKKPVRHTGVIEKTQLADAVMESLK
;
A
#
# COMPACT_ATOMS: atom_id res chain seq x y z
N MET A 1 -24.03 -12.07 3.31
CA MET A 1 -23.05 -11.76 2.24
C MET A 1 -22.70 -10.30 2.39
N ILE A 2 -21.42 -9.93 2.34
CA ILE A 2 -20.97 -8.55 2.38
C ILE A 2 -20.97 -8.00 0.96
N ASN A 3 -21.63 -6.87 0.75
CA ASN A 3 -21.58 -6.15 -0.51
C ASN A 3 -20.64 -4.96 -0.42
N TYR A 4 -20.22 -4.47 -1.56
CA TYR A 4 -19.31 -3.34 -1.71
C TYR A 4 -20.01 -2.20 -2.43
N ARG A 5 -19.91 -1.00 -1.85
CA ARG A 5 -20.55 0.21 -2.37
C ARG A 5 -19.50 1.28 -2.67
N SER A 6 -19.87 2.21 -3.55
CA SER A 6 -19.03 3.37 -3.84
C SER A 6 -19.03 4.37 -2.68
N THR A 7 -17.86 4.91 -2.35
CA THR A 7 -17.73 6.04 -1.41
C THR A 7 -18.45 7.32 -1.85
N ARG A 8 -18.86 7.43 -3.13
CA ARG A 8 -19.49 8.64 -3.70
C ARG A 8 -20.98 8.47 -3.98
N GLY A 9 -21.59 7.41 -3.47
CA GLY A 9 -23.06 7.26 -3.44
C GLY A 9 -23.68 6.57 -4.65
N SER A 10 -22.89 5.96 -5.56
CA SER A 10 -23.46 5.08 -6.59
C SER A 10 -24.31 4.00 -5.96
N LYS A 11 -25.54 3.80 -6.47
CA LYS A 11 -26.50 2.85 -5.91
C LYS A 11 -26.17 1.38 -6.18
N ASP A 12 -25.25 1.13 -7.12
CA ASP A 12 -24.86 -0.21 -7.52
C ASP A 12 -24.00 -0.88 -6.43
N ALA A 13 -24.58 -1.85 -5.74
CA ALA A 13 -23.84 -2.75 -4.87
C ALA A 13 -23.12 -3.82 -5.72
N LYS A 14 -21.91 -4.19 -5.32
CA LYS A 14 -21.10 -5.23 -5.97
C LYS A 14 -20.75 -6.32 -4.97
N THR A 15 -20.56 -7.53 -5.44
CA THR A 15 -19.90 -8.59 -4.65
C THR A 15 -18.41 -8.28 -4.50
N ALA A 16 -17.69 -9.00 -3.66
CA ALA A 16 -16.23 -8.80 -3.55
C ALA A 16 -15.53 -9.11 -4.89
N ALA A 17 -15.91 -10.19 -5.56
CA ALA A 17 -15.39 -10.56 -6.87
C ALA A 17 -15.59 -9.43 -7.90
N GLN A 18 -16.79 -8.90 -8.01
CA GLN A 18 -17.10 -7.79 -8.92
C GLN A 18 -16.32 -6.53 -8.58
N ALA A 19 -16.15 -6.20 -7.30
CA ALA A 19 -15.40 -5.03 -6.86
C ALA A 19 -13.90 -5.17 -7.14
N VAL A 20 -13.33 -6.36 -6.96
CA VAL A 20 -11.91 -6.66 -7.28
C VAL A 20 -11.66 -6.55 -8.79
N ILE A 21 -12.53 -7.13 -9.62
CA ILE A 21 -12.42 -7.06 -11.09
C ILE A 21 -12.50 -5.61 -11.56
N LYS A 22 -13.48 -4.85 -11.03
CA LYS A 22 -13.73 -3.48 -11.46
C LYS A 22 -12.68 -2.49 -10.97
N GLY A 23 -12.20 -2.67 -9.74
CA GLY A 23 -11.18 -1.85 -9.09
C GLY A 23 -11.65 -0.46 -8.65
N LEU A 24 -12.49 0.23 -9.45
CA LEU A 24 -13.03 1.57 -9.20
C LEU A 24 -14.50 1.62 -9.57
N ALA A 25 -15.31 2.35 -8.82
CA ALA A 25 -16.73 2.54 -9.13
C ALA A 25 -16.95 3.50 -10.31
N GLU A 26 -18.14 3.46 -10.93
CA GLU A 26 -18.48 4.26 -12.13
C GLU A 26 -18.50 5.76 -11.85
N ASP A 27 -18.88 6.14 -10.64
CA ASP A 27 -18.86 7.53 -10.16
C ASP A 27 -17.46 7.99 -9.71
N LYS A 28 -16.41 7.16 -9.99
CA LYS A 28 -15.02 7.37 -9.58
C LYS A 28 -14.80 7.27 -8.07
N GLY A 29 -15.78 6.79 -7.31
CA GLY A 29 -15.67 6.45 -5.90
C GLY A 29 -14.93 5.15 -5.68
N LEU A 30 -14.43 4.96 -4.47
CA LEU A 30 -13.72 3.75 -4.07
C LEU A 30 -14.71 2.74 -3.48
N PHE A 31 -14.48 1.46 -3.73
CA PHE A 31 -15.30 0.43 -3.10
C PHE A 31 -14.97 0.29 -1.60
N VAL A 32 -16.03 0.27 -0.77
CA VAL A 32 -15.99 -0.05 0.66
C VAL A 32 -17.01 -1.14 0.97
N PRO A 33 -16.73 -2.04 1.94
CA PRO A 33 -17.74 -3.01 2.38
C PRO A 33 -18.90 -2.28 3.07
N ASP A 34 -20.13 -2.75 2.90
CA ASP A 34 -21.31 -2.22 3.58
C ASP A 34 -21.26 -2.41 5.11
N ALA A 35 -20.46 -3.40 5.57
CA ALA A 35 -20.13 -3.58 6.97
C ALA A 35 -18.68 -4.08 7.12
N ILE A 36 -17.94 -3.56 8.11
CA ILE A 36 -16.67 -4.17 8.51
C ILE A 36 -17.00 -5.32 9.48
N PRO A 37 -16.68 -6.58 9.13
CA PRO A 37 -17.02 -7.73 9.96
C PRO A 37 -16.24 -7.75 11.27
N ALA A 38 -16.80 -8.38 12.31
CA ALA A 38 -16.05 -8.71 13.51
C ALA A 38 -14.96 -9.78 13.20
N LEU A 39 -13.93 -9.85 14.04
CA LEU A 39 -12.96 -10.94 13.96
C LEU A 39 -13.65 -12.30 14.04
N PRO A 40 -13.33 -13.27 13.15
CA PRO A 40 -13.93 -14.60 13.16
C PRO A 40 -13.37 -15.49 14.28
N PHE A 41 -12.45 -15.02 15.09
CA PHE A 41 -11.77 -15.73 16.16
C PHE A 41 -11.34 -14.76 17.27
N LYS A 42 -10.95 -15.28 18.42
CA LYS A 42 -10.27 -14.50 19.46
C LYS A 42 -8.77 -14.50 19.19
N PRO A 43 -8.07 -13.37 19.27
CA PRO A 43 -6.64 -13.30 19.00
C PRO A 43 -5.79 -14.28 19.80
N GLU A 44 -6.12 -14.50 21.07
CA GLU A 44 -5.42 -15.43 21.94
C GLU A 44 -5.51 -16.90 21.50
N ASP A 45 -6.60 -17.30 20.82
CA ASP A 45 -6.79 -18.65 20.31
C ASP A 45 -5.93 -18.93 19.05
N MET A 46 -5.38 -17.88 18.45
CA MET A 46 -4.57 -17.93 17.24
C MET A 46 -3.07 -17.82 17.49
N VAL A 47 -2.65 -17.79 18.76
CA VAL A 47 -1.23 -17.78 19.13
C VAL A 47 -0.53 -19.05 18.59
N GLY A 48 0.64 -18.87 17.96
CA GLY A 48 1.40 -19.94 17.32
C GLY A 48 0.86 -20.42 15.96
N ARG A 49 -0.23 -19.82 15.44
CA ARG A 49 -0.74 -20.14 14.11
C ARG A 49 0.06 -19.40 13.02
N PRO A 50 0.29 -20.04 11.87
CA PRO A 50 1.03 -19.44 10.78
C PRO A 50 0.24 -18.26 10.16
N TYR A 51 0.98 -17.28 9.62
CA TYR A 51 0.39 -16.10 8.96
C TYR A 51 -0.71 -16.44 7.93
N LYS A 52 -0.51 -17.49 7.12
CA LYS A 52 -1.46 -17.91 6.09
C LYS A 52 -2.85 -18.23 6.63
N GLU A 53 -2.93 -18.89 7.78
CA GLU A 53 -4.20 -19.26 8.41
C GLU A 53 -4.97 -18.02 8.87
N ILE A 54 -4.27 -17.06 9.47
CA ILE A 54 -4.83 -15.77 9.89
C ILE A 54 -5.25 -14.95 8.69
N ALA A 55 -4.40 -14.86 7.67
CA ALA A 55 -4.70 -14.11 6.44
C ALA A 55 -5.94 -14.66 5.73
N LYS A 56 -6.06 -16.00 5.60
CA LYS A 56 -7.25 -16.65 5.04
C LYS A 56 -8.51 -16.29 5.80
N ALA A 57 -8.48 -16.42 7.13
CA ALA A 57 -9.65 -16.15 7.97
C ALA A 57 -10.10 -14.67 7.88
N ILE A 58 -9.16 -13.74 7.84
CA ILE A 58 -9.47 -12.31 7.68
C ILE A 58 -10.03 -12.02 6.29
N ILE A 59 -9.42 -12.53 5.22
CA ILE A 59 -9.89 -12.31 3.86
C ILE A 59 -11.28 -12.93 3.66
N ALA A 60 -11.52 -14.14 4.17
CA ALA A 60 -12.81 -14.82 4.12
C ALA A 60 -13.94 -14.04 4.81
N ALA A 61 -13.61 -13.32 5.89
CA ALA A 61 -14.60 -12.48 6.58
C ALA A 61 -15.12 -11.33 5.70
N PHE A 62 -14.31 -10.84 4.76
CA PHE A 62 -14.67 -9.78 3.82
C PHE A 62 -15.16 -10.32 2.47
N PHE A 63 -14.53 -11.36 1.93
CA PHE A 63 -14.79 -11.90 0.60
C PHE A 63 -15.72 -13.11 0.68
N THR A 64 -16.95 -12.83 1.07
CA THR A 64 -17.98 -13.85 1.40
C THR A 64 -18.62 -14.53 0.19
N ASP A 65 -18.25 -14.15 -1.01
CA ASP A 65 -18.64 -14.75 -2.29
C ASP A 65 -17.57 -15.67 -2.90
N TYR A 66 -16.41 -15.83 -2.19
CA TYR A 66 -15.40 -16.84 -2.50
C TYR A 66 -15.61 -18.07 -1.61
N THR A 67 -15.35 -19.25 -2.15
CA THR A 67 -15.37 -20.49 -1.33
C THR A 67 -14.12 -20.60 -0.45
N ASP A 68 -14.18 -21.47 0.56
CA ASP A 68 -13.04 -21.72 1.45
C ASP A 68 -11.83 -22.29 0.69
N GLU A 69 -12.08 -23.17 -0.28
CA GLU A 69 -11.06 -23.77 -1.14
C GLU A 69 -10.42 -22.75 -2.07
N GLU A 70 -11.19 -21.83 -2.62
CA GLU A 70 -10.67 -20.74 -3.47
C GLU A 70 -9.77 -19.81 -2.68
N LEU A 71 -10.19 -19.39 -1.49
CA LEU A 71 -9.36 -18.54 -0.62
C LEU A 71 -8.11 -19.26 -0.12
N GLN A 72 -8.21 -20.57 0.16
CA GLN A 72 -7.03 -21.38 0.51
C GLN A 72 -6.01 -21.36 -0.63
N ALA A 73 -6.47 -21.61 -1.86
CA ALA A 73 -5.60 -21.58 -3.03
C ALA A 73 -4.98 -20.20 -3.26
N CYS A 74 -5.75 -19.11 -3.08
CA CYS A 74 -5.24 -17.74 -3.19
C CYS A 74 -4.12 -17.45 -2.17
N VAL A 75 -4.33 -17.83 -0.92
CA VAL A 75 -3.37 -17.60 0.17
C VAL A 75 -2.12 -18.46 0.02
N ASP A 76 -2.28 -19.73 -0.37
CA ASP A 76 -1.16 -20.65 -0.59
C ASP A 76 -0.28 -20.21 -1.77
N GLY A 77 -0.90 -19.74 -2.86
CA GLY A 77 -0.18 -19.23 -4.01
C GLY A 77 0.51 -17.88 -3.77
N ALA A 78 -0.04 -17.07 -2.86
CA ALA A 78 0.49 -15.74 -2.57
C ALA A 78 1.65 -15.75 -1.56
N TYR A 79 1.45 -16.43 -0.44
CA TYR A 79 2.37 -16.40 0.72
C TYR A 79 3.16 -17.70 0.81
N ASP A 80 3.87 -18.02 -0.25
CA ASP A 80 4.72 -19.21 -0.40
C ASP A 80 6.21 -18.87 -0.21
N SER A 81 7.09 -19.62 -0.85
CA SER A 81 8.54 -19.39 -0.89
C SER A 81 8.97 -18.05 -1.49
N LYS A 82 8.02 -17.20 -1.92
CA LYS A 82 8.30 -15.82 -2.34
C LYS A 82 8.64 -14.91 -1.16
N PHE A 83 8.30 -15.32 0.05
CA PHE A 83 8.66 -14.61 1.29
C PHE A 83 9.83 -15.33 1.96
N GLU A 84 10.87 -14.58 2.31
CA GLU A 84 12.11 -15.14 2.86
C GLU A 84 12.00 -15.47 4.35
N ALA A 85 11.12 -14.76 5.09
CA ALA A 85 10.89 -14.98 6.49
C ALA A 85 9.84 -16.08 6.72
N GLU A 86 10.10 -16.98 7.64
CA GLU A 86 9.18 -18.07 8.03
C GLU A 86 7.83 -17.51 8.50
N ASP A 87 7.87 -16.45 9.29
CA ASP A 87 6.67 -15.75 9.79
C ASP A 87 5.96 -14.91 8.70
N VAL A 88 6.50 -14.82 7.48
CA VAL A 88 6.05 -13.93 6.39
C VAL A 88 6.20 -12.45 6.76
N VAL A 89 5.72 -12.04 7.92
CA VAL A 89 5.77 -10.68 8.48
C VAL A 89 6.26 -10.71 9.94
N PRO A 90 7.56 -10.83 10.17
CA PRO A 90 8.12 -10.84 11.52
C PRO A 90 7.79 -9.59 12.32
N VAL A 91 7.67 -9.74 13.64
CA VAL A 91 7.53 -8.64 14.59
C VAL A 91 8.80 -8.57 15.45
N VAL A 92 9.61 -7.56 15.21
CA VAL A 92 10.94 -7.39 15.83
C VAL A 92 10.90 -6.27 16.87
N LYS A 93 11.41 -6.51 18.07
CA LYS A 93 11.53 -5.47 19.11
C LYS A 93 12.86 -4.74 19.01
N ALA A 94 12.83 -3.44 18.85
CA ALA A 94 14.01 -2.57 18.89
C ALA A 94 13.62 -1.16 19.37
N GLY A 95 14.52 -0.42 20.02
CA GLY A 95 14.32 0.97 20.42
C GLY A 95 13.03 1.23 21.24
N GLY A 96 12.56 0.22 22.01
CA GLY A 96 11.32 0.33 22.78
C GLY A 96 10.02 0.20 21.97
N ALA A 97 10.10 -0.08 20.68
CA ALA A 97 8.97 -0.30 19.76
C ALA A 97 8.97 -1.72 19.18
N TYR A 98 7.88 -2.13 18.56
CA TYR A 98 7.73 -3.38 17.83
C TYR A 98 7.61 -3.07 16.33
N PHE A 99 8.58 -3.48 15.53
CA PHE A 99 8.60 -3.28 14.10
C PHE A 99 7.93 -4.46 13.40
N LEU A 100 6.84 -4.19 12.70
CA LEU A 100 6.18 -5.15 11.83
C LEU A 100 6.86 -5.10 10.45
N GLU A 101 7.73 -6.06 10.19
CA GLU A 101 8.53 -6.11 8.97
C GLU A 101 7.74 -6.66 7.79
N LEU A 102 7.32 -5.78 6.90
CA LEU A 102 6.44 -6.08 5.76
C LEU A 102 7.21 -6.27 4.44
N TYR A 103 8.54 -6.36 4.48
CA TYR A 103 9.40 -6.26 3.30
C TYR A 103 10.15 -7.56 2.95
N HIS A 104 9.74 -8.69 3.51
CA HIS A 104 10.39 -9.99 3.24
C HIS A 104 9.93 -10.67 1.95
N GLY A 105 9.07 -10.03 1.16
CA GLY A 105 8.69 -10.49 -0.16
C GLY A 105 9.74 -10.15 -1.23
N ARG A 106 9.52 -10.65 -2.45
CA ARG A 106 10.49 -10.57 -3.57
C ARG A 106 10.86 -9.15 -3.99
N THR A 107 10.02 -8.16 -3.73
CA THR A 107 10.35 -6.78 -4.11
C THR A 107 10.92 -5.96 -2.96
N ALA A 108 11.05 -6.57 -1.80
CA ALA A 108 11.57 -5.96 -0.58
C ALA A 108 10.79 -4.69 -0.15
N ALA A 109 9.45 -4.73 -0.31
CA ALA A 109 8.52 -3.67 0.12
C ALA A 109 7.16 -4.25 0.53
N PHE A 110 6.45 -3.57 1.45
CA PHE A 110 5.14 -4.01 1.98
C PHE A 110 4.08 -4.25 0.91
N LYS A 111 4.27 -3.67 -0.27
CA LYS A 111 3.34 -3.81 -1.40
C LYS A 111 3.21 -5.27 -1.86
N ASP A 112 4.22 -6.10 -1.60
CA ASP A 112 4.19 -7.54 -1.84
C ASP A 112 3.05 -8.22 -1.07
N MET A 113 2.73 -7.76 0.14
CA MET A 113 1.69 -8.35 0.97
C MET A 113 0.32 -8.39 0.29
N ALA A 114 0.02 -7.37 -0.51
CA ALA A 114 -1.25 -7.30 -1.23
C ALA A 114 -1.12 -7.66 -2.72
N LEU A 115 0.03 -7.36 -3.35
CA LEU A 115 0.22 -7.62 -4.78
C LEU A 115 0.62 -9.05 -5.08
N SER A 116 1.08 -9.83 -4.11
CA SER A 116 1.25 -11.28 -4.28
C SER A 116 -0.07 -12.04 -4.31
N ILE A 117 -1.11 -11.57 -3.59
CA ILE A 117 -2.42 -12.24 -3.54
C ILE A 117 -3.42 -11.69 -4.54
N LEU A 118 -3.33 -10.40 -4.92
CA LEU A 118 -4.30 -9.77 -5.83
C LEU A 118 -4.49 -10.54 -7.14
N PRO A 119 -3.45 -11.08 -7.82
CA PRO A 119 -3.64 -11.86 -9.03
C PRO A 119 -4.51 -13.09 -8.84
N TYR A 120 -4.32 -13.81 -7.74
CA TYR A 120 -5.13 -15.00 -7.41
C TYR A 120 -6.59 -14.62 -7.10
N LEU A 121 -6.79 -13.56 -6.31
CA LEU A 121 -8.14 -13.04 -6.05
C LEU A 121 -8.82 -12.60 -7.36
N LEU A 122 -8.11 -11.90 -8.24
CA LEU A 122 -8.63 -11.42 -9.50
C LEU A 122 -9.01 -12.57 -10.45
N THR A 123 -8.13 -13.53 -10.63
CA THR A 123 -8.38 -14.67 -11.55
C THR A 123 -9.50 -15.59 -11.03
N THR A 124 -9.58 -15.76 -9.70
CA THR A 124 -10.72 -16.46 -9.07
C THR A 124 -12.02 -15.69 -9.30
N ALA A 125 -12.01 -14.36 -9.07
CA ALA A 125 -13.16 -13.50 -9.35
C ALA A 125 -13.62 -13.59 -10.81
N MET A 126 -12.69 -13.52 -11.76
CA MET A 126 -13.00 -13.65 -13.19
C MET A 126 -13.70 -14.98 -13.49
N LYS A 127 -13.21 -16.08 -12.91
CA LYS A 127 -13.82 -17.39 -13.06
C LYS A 127 -15.25 -17.43 -12.47
N ASN A 128 -15.44 -16.87 -11.27
CA ASN A 128 -16.73 -16.89 -10.57
C ASN A 128 -17.79 -16.02 -11.28
N GLU A 129 -17.35 -14.92 -11.90
CA GLU A 129 -18.22 -14.00 -12.67
C GLU A 129 -18.34 -14.41 -14.16
N ASN A 130 -17.75 -15.54 -14.58
CA ASN A 130 -17.69 -15.98 -15.98
C ASN A 130 -17.13 -14.91 -16.93
N GLU A 131 -16.11 -14.16 -16.47
CA GLU A 131 -15.42 -13.16 -17.28
C GLU A 131 -14.40 -13.84 -18.19
N GLU A 132 -14.69 -13.86 -19.50
CA GLU A 132 -13.85 -14.51 -20.50
C GLU A 132 -12.76 -13.60 -21.07
N LYS A 133 -12.84 -12.28 -20.82
CA LYS A 133 -11.87 -11.31 -21.32
C LYS A 133 -10.57 -11.39 -20.53
N LYS A 134 -9.46 -11.24 -21.24
CA LYS A 134 -8.18 -10.95 -20.59
C LYS A 134 -8.26 -9.62 -19.80
N VAL A 135 -7.56 -9.54 -18.68
CA VAL A 135 -7.44 -8.31 -17.90
C VAL A 135 -6.06 -7.70 -18.11
N ALA A 136 -6.02 -6.51 -18.70
CA ALA A 136 -4.79 -5.72 -18.81
C ALA A 136 -4.69 -4.75 -17.62
N ILE A 137 -3.66 -4.95 -16.81
CA ILE A 137 -3.38 -4.13 -15.64
C ILE A 137 -2.47 -2.97 -16.06
N LEU A 138 -2.96 -1.74 -15.96
CA LEU A 138 -2.12 -0.56 -16.19
C LEU A 138 -1.70 0.06 -14.86
N THR A 139 -0.42 0.36 -14.74
CA THR A 139 0.16 0.95 -13.53
C THR A 139 1.15 2.06 -13.87
N ALA A 140 0.88 3.27 -13.39
CA ALA A 140 1.90 4.31 -13.26
C ALA A 140 2.59 4.17 -11.90
N THR A 141 3.92 4.30 -11.85
CA THR A 141 4.66 4.09 -10.61
C THR A 141 5.83 5.05 -10.43
N SER A 142 6.10 5.39 -9.18
CA SER A 142 7.35 6.02 -8.73
C SER A 142 8.41 4.99 -8.28
N GLY A 143 8.21 3.68 -8.58
CA GLY A 143 9.14 2.59 -8.27
C GLY A 143 8.46 1.35 -7.69
N ASP A 144 8.20 1.32 -6.40
CA ASP A 144 7.80 0.11 -5.65
C ASP A 144 6.50 -0.55 -6.11
N THR A 145 5.45 0.25 -6.38
CA THR A 145 4.15 -0.31 -6.77
C THR A 145 4.22 -1.02 -8.12
N GLY A 146 4.91 -0.42 -9.08
CA GLY A 146 5.09 -1.02 -10.40
C GLY A 146 5.86 -2.33 -10.32
N LYS A 147 6.99 -2.35 -9.59
CA LYS A 147 7.76 -3.59 -9.41
C LYS A 147 6.94 -4.68 -8.71
N ALA A 148 6.23 -4.35 -7.65
CA ALA A 148 5.43 -5.34 -6.93
C ALA A 148 4.26 -5.86 -7.79
N ALA A 149 3.64 -5.01 -8.63
CA ALA A 149 2.63 -5.45 -9.58
C ALA A 149 3.22 -6.36 -10.67
N LEU A 150 4.37 -6.00 -11.24
CA LEU A 150 5.07 -6.84 -12.21
C LEU A 150 5.37 -8.24 -11.62
N GLU A 151 5.92 -8.29 -10.42
CA GLU A 151 6.25 -9.55 -9.75
C GLU A 151 5.01 -10.39 -9.43
N GLY A 152 3.93 -9.74 -8.98
CA GLY A 152 2.69 -10.43 -8.64
C GLY A 152 1.96 -11.00 -9.84
N PHE A 153 1.92 -10.28 -10.97
CA PHE A 153 1.19 -10.65 -12.17
C PHE A 153 2.04 -11.41 -13.20
N ALA A 154 3.37 -11.57 -12.98
CA ALA A 154 4.23 -12.29 -13.90
C ALA A 154 3.71 -13.71 -14.16
N ASP A 155 3.51 -14.04 -15.45
CA ASP A 155 3.02 -15.33 -15.94
C ASP A 155 1.65 -15.79 -15.37
N VAL A 156 0.84 -14.87 -14.84
CA VAL A 156 -0.52 -15.18 -14.38
C VAL A 156 -1.46 -15.31 -15.59
N PRO A 157 -2.07 -16.48 -15.82
CA PRO A 157 -2.92 -16.70 -16.98
C PRO A 157 -4.11 -15.73 -17.05
N GLY A 158 -4.45 -15.27 -18.25
CA GLY A 158 -5.56 -14.34 -18.47
C GLY A 158 -5.27 -12.88 -18.09
N THR A 159 -4.03 -12.57 -17.73
CA THR A 159 -3.63 -11.21 -17.39
C THR A 159 -2.47 -10.70 -18.25
N GLU A 160 -2.42 -9.39 -18.44
CA GLU A 160 -1.26 -8.64 -18.95
C GLU A 160 -0.95 -7.51 -17.96
N ILE A 161 0.32 -7.25 -17.72
CA ILE A 161 0.74 -6.14 -16.82
C ILE A 161 1.63 -5.17 -17.57
N ILE A 162 1.23 -3.89 -17.60
CA ILE A 162 1.92 -2.81 -18.30
C ILE A 162 2.23 -1.71 -17.28
N VAL A 163 3.51 -1.43 -17.11
CA VAL A 163 4.01 -0.46 -16.13
C VAL A 163 4.72 0.69 -16.83
N PHE A 164 4.35 1.91 -16.44
CA PHE A 164 4.99 3.14 -16.85
C PHE A 164 5.69 3.80 -15.65
N PHE A 165 6.95 4.18 -15.81
CA PHE A 165 7.72 4.86 -14.78
C PHE A 165 8.50 6.05 -15.37
N PRO A 166 8.72 7.15 -14.63
CA PRO A 166 9.58 8.26 -15.09
C PRO A 166 11.02 7.76 -15.22
N GLU A 167 11.62 7.95 -16.40
CA GLU A 167 12.96 7.44 -16.73
C GLU A 167 14.03 7.93 -15.76
N ASP A 168 13.93 9.20 -15.33
CA ASP A 168 14.87 9.87 -14.42
C ASP A 168 14.30 10.07 -13.00
N GLY A 169 13.13 9.50 -12.70
CA GLY A 169 12.38 9.76 -11.46
C GLY A 169 12.34 8.60 -10.46
N VAL A 170 13.12 7.54 -10.68
CA VAL A 170 13.20 6.37 -9.79
C VAL A 170 14.65 6.06 -9.45
N SER A 171 14.91 5.42 -8.28
CA SER A 171 16.27 5.01 -7.94
C SER A 171 16.81 3.97 -8.93
N GLU A 172 18.14 3.91 -9.07
CA GLU A 172 18.81 2.93 -9.95
C GLU A 172 18.40 1.47 -9.60
N VAL A 173 18.29 1.17 -8.31
CA VAL A 173 17.85 -0.15 -7.82
C VAL A 173 16.41 -0.43 -8.25
N GLN A 174 15.48 0.53 -8.06
CA GLN A 174 14.09 0.37 -8.47
C GLN A 174 13.93 0.25 -9.98
N LYS A 175 14.67 1.06 -10.75
CA LYS A 175 14.70 0.96 -12.22
C LYS A 175 15.17 -0.42 -12.66
N ARG A 176 16.27 -0.90 -12.07
CA ARG A 176 16.81 -2.24 -12.38
C ARG A 176 15.83 -3.34 -12.03
N GLN A 177 15.15 -3.26 -10.88
CA GLN A 177 14.10 -4.22 -10.51
C GLN A 177 13.00 -4.32 -11.58
N MET A 178 12.57 -3.20 -12.17
CA MET A 178 11.51 -3.19 -13.20
C MET A 178 12.05 -3.64 -14.57
N THR A 179 13.19 -3.10 -14.99
CA THR A 179 13.73 -3.37 -16.34
C THR A 179 14.30 -4.78 -16.53
N THR A 180 14.58 -5.49 -15.44
CA THR A 180 15.00 -6.92 -15.46
C THR A 180 13.85 -7.89 -15.18
N GLN A 181 12.60 -7.41 -15.06
CA GLN A 181 11.45 -8.25 -14.76
C GLN A 181 11.27 -9.36 -15.80
N GLU A 182 11.05 -10.57 -15.32
CA GLU A 182 10.70 -11.75 -16.11
C GLU A 182 9.19 -11.93 -16.19
N GLY A 183 8.74 -12.67 -17.19
CA GLY A 183 7.32 -12.97 -17.42
C GLY A 183 6.92 -12.66 -18.86
N ALA A 184 6.19 -13.58 -19.50
CA ALA A 184 5.77 -13.44 -20.89
C ALA A 184 4.68 -12.37 -21.08
N ASN A 185 3.95 -12.04 -20.01
CA ASN A 185 2.84 -11.07 -19.95
C ASN A 185 3.24 -9.75 -19.29
N THR A 186 4.55 -9.46 -19.14
CA THR A 186 5.05 -8.26 -18.49
C THR A 186 5.61 -7.25 -19.49
N HIS A 187 5.16 -5.98 -19.38
CA HIS A 187 5.59 -4.90 -20.25
C HIS A 187 5.98 -3.69 -19.39
N VAL A 188 7.16 -3.12 -19.64
CA VAL A 188 7.70 -2.01 -18.84
C VAL A 188 8.23 -0.93 -19.76
N PHE A 189 7.81 0.32 -19.51
CA PHE A 189 8.21 1.48 -20.29
C PHE A 189 8.68 2.61 -19.38
N GLY A 190 9.89 3.11 -19.63
CA GLY A 190 10.30 4.43 -19.15
C GLY A 190 9.57 5.52 -19.93
N ILE A 191 9.25 6.63 -19.29
CA ILE A 191 8.68 7.79 -19.99
C ILE A 191 9.56 9.02 -19.81
N HIS A 192 9.67 9.83 -20.85
CA HIS A 192 10.19 11.18 -20.75
C HIS A 192 9.13 12.08 -20.09
N GLY A 193 9.27 12.30 -18.78
CA GLY A 193 8.32 13.03 -17.94
C GLY A 193 8.50 12.67 -16.47
N ASN A 194 7.60 13.18 -15.65
CA ASN A 194 7.55 12.89 -14.21
C ASN A 194 6.45 11.86 -13.88
N PHE A 195 6.31 11.53 -12.58
CA PHE A 195 5.30 10.58 -12.12
C PHE A 195 3.87 11.07 -12.41
N ASP A 196 3.59 12.36 -12.31
CA ASP A 196 2.26 12.92 -12.60
C ASP A 196 1.91 12.81 -14.08
N ASP A 197 2.91 12.94 -14.98
CA ASP A 197 2.72 12.70 -16.41
C ASP A 197 2.33 11.24 -16.68
N ALA A 198 3.03 10.27 -16.05
CA ALA A 198 2.68 8.84 -16.15
C ALA A 198 1.28 8.55 -15.62
N GLN A 199 0.95 9.08 -14.45
CA GLN A 199 -0.35 8.87 -13.82
C GLN A 199 -1.50 9.50 -14.62
N THR A 200 -1.27 10.69 -15.17
CA THR A 200 -2.24 11.38 -16.02
C THR A 200 -2.46 10.61 -17.32
N GLY A 201 -1.39 10.13 -17.95
CA GLY A 201 -1.48 9.29 -19.16
C GLY A 201 -2.30 8.02 -18.93
N VAL A 202 -2.04 7.30 -17.85
CA VAL A 202 -2.81 6.10 -17.47
C VAL A 202 -4.27 6.45 -17.19
N LYS A 203 -4.56 7.53 -16.46
CA LYS A 203 -5.94 8.00 -16.22
C LYS A 203 -6.67 8.34 -17.51
N ASN A 204 -5.99 8.97 -18.46
CA ASN A 204 -6.57 9.32 -19.76
C ASN A 204 -6.97 8.07 -20.53
N ILE A 205 -6.13 7.03 -20.54
CA ILE A 205 -6.44 5.72 -21.16
C ILE A 205 -7.68 5.09 -20.52
N PHE A 206 -7.80 5.08 -19.19
CA PHE A 206 -8.99 4.56 -18.49
C PHE A 206 -10.26 5.34 -18.83
N ASN A 207 -10.17 6.63 -19.12
CA ASN A 207 -11.31 7.52 -19.42
C ASN A 207 -11.62 7.63 -20.92
N ASP A 208 -10.84 6.98 -21.78
CA ASP A 208 -11.06 6.99 -23.23
C ASP A 208 -12.03 5.87 -23.63
N ASP A 209 -13.30 6.22 -23.84
CA ASP A 209 -14.35 5.28 -24.19
C ASP A 209 -14.08 4.58 -25.53
N ALA A 210 -13.50 5.27 -26.52
CA ALA A 210 -13.18 4.69 -27.82
C ALA A 210 -12.04 3.66 -27.69
N PHE A 211 -11.01 3.98 -26.92
CA PHE A 211 -9.90 3.08 -26.62
C PHE A 211 -10.40 1.82 -25.88
N ASN A 212 -11.23 2.00 -24.85
CA ASN A 212 -11.81 0.91 -24.10
C ASN A 212 -12.72 0.02 -24.95
N ALA A 213 -13.50 0.60 -25.86
CA ALA A 213 -14.33 -0.15 -26.81
C ALA A 213 -13.47 -1.01 -27.74
N ALA A 214 -12.39 -0.45 -28.30
CA ALA A 214 -11.46 -1.17 -29.18
C ALA A 214 -10.76 -2.35 -28.46
N LEU A 215 -10.39 -2.20 -27.17
CA LEU A 215 -9.87 -3.31 -26.36
C LEU A 215 -10.95 -4.36 -26.09
N ASN A 216 -12.17 -3.93 -25.77
CA ASN A 216 -13.30 -4.85 -25.52
C ASN A 216 -13.62 -5.71 -26.74
N GLU A 217 -13.54 -5.18 -27.96
CA GLU A 217 -13.68 -5.94 -29.21
C GLU A 217 -12.60 -7.02 -29.38
N ARG A 218 -11.43 -6.84 -28.79
CA ARG A 218 -10.34 -7.81 -28.78
C ARG A 218 -10.43 -8.80 -27.61
N GLY A 219 -11.51 -8.75 -26.82
CA GLY A 219 -11.66 -9.59 -25.63
C GLY A 219 -10.73 -9.19 -24.48
N ILE A 220 -10.40 -7.90 -24.37
CA ILE A 220 -9.53 -7.36 -23.32
C ILE A 220 -10.28 -6.26 -22.55
N ARG A 221 -10.12 -6.23 -21.24
CA ARG A 221 -10.59 -5.12 -20.38
C ARG A 221 -9.44 -4.57 -19.56
N LEU A 222 -9.51 -3.28 -19.28
CA LEU A 222 -8.56 -2.64 -18.38
C LEU A 222 -8.94 -2.83 -16.91
N SER A 223 -7.93 -2.99 -16.06
CA SER A 223 -8.06 -2.93 -14.61
C SER A 223 -6.80 -2.26 -14.01
N SER A 224 -6.85 -1.96 -12.71
CA SER A 224 -5.76 -1.29 -12.02
C SER A 224 -5.28 -2.09 -10.82
N ALA A 225 -3.97 -2.20 -10.68
CA ALA A 225 -3.31 -2.72 -9.48
C ALA A 225 -2.94 -1.63 -8.47
N ASN A 226 -3.43 -0.40 -8.62
CA ASN A 226 -3.16 0.69 -7.67
C ASN A 226 -3.85 0.46 -6.32
N SER A 227 -3.46 1.22 -5.29
CA SER A 227 -3.98 1.07 -3.92
C SER A 227 -5.48 1.33 -3.76
N ILE A 228 -6.15 1.85 -4.82
CA ILE A 228 -7.59 2.07 -4.86
C ILE A 228 -8.39 0.76 -4.98
N ASN A 229 -7.81 -0.31 -5.53
CA ASN A 229 -8.49 -1.60 -5.63
C ASN A 229 -8.70 -2.20 -4.23
N ILE A 230 -9.95 -2.63 -3.93
CA ILE A 230 -10.27 -3.22 -2.62
C ILE A 230 -9.50 -4.52 -2.36
N GLY A 231 -9.18 -5.27 -3.41
CA GLY A 231 -8.33 -6.46 -3.33
C GLY A 231 -6.89 -6.18 -2.86
N ARG A 232 -6.49 -4.90 -2.83
CA ARG A 232 -5.23 -4.47 -2.20
C ARG A 232 -5.39 -4.01 -0.76
N LEU A 233 -6.56 -3.52 -0.37
CA LEU A 233 -6.81 -3.06 0.99
C LEU A 233 -7.01 -4.23 1.95
N ILE A 234 -7.91 -5.14 1.61
CA ILE A 234 -8.34 -6.20 2.53
C ILE A 234 -7.20 -7.13 2.98
N PRO A 235 -6.29 -7.61 2.11
CA PRO A 235 -5.18 -8.45 2.56
C PRO A 235 -4.26 -7.77 3.58
N GLN A 236 -4.20 -6.43 3.58
CA GLN A 236 -3.39 -5.67 4.52
C GLN A 236 -3.95 -5.67 5.95
N VAL A 237 -5.24 -5.93 6.13
CA VAL A 237 -5.85 -6.05 7.46
C VAL A 237 -5.23 -7.22 8.23
N ALA A 238 -4.92 -8.31 7.53
CA ALA A 238 -4.41 -9.54 8.10
C ALA A 238 -3.09 -9.36 8.89
N TYR A 239 -2.16 -8.57 8.38
CA TYR A 239 -0.88 -8.41 9.06
C TYR A 239 -0.96 -7.56 10.34
N TYR A 240 -1.95 -6.67 10.48
CA TYR A 240 -2.18 -5.97 11.75
C TYR A 240 -2.83 -6.88 12.79
N VAL A 241 -3.75 -7.74 12.37
CA VAL A 241 -4.31 -8.78 13.25
C VAL A 241 -3.19 -9.73 13.70
N TYR A 242 -2.35 -10.18 12.77
CA TYR A 242 -1.20 -11.03 13.07
C TYR A 242 -0.22 -10.35 14.02
N ALA A 243 0.11 -9.07 13.79
CA ALA A 243 1.00 -8.33 14.67
C ALA A 243 0.48 -8.30 16.13
N TYR A 244 -0.82 -8.07 16.31
CA TYR A 244 -1.42 -8.10 17.65
C TYR A 244 -1.31 -9.49 18.30
N ILE A 245 -1.54 -10.56 17.55
CA ILE A 245 -1.37 -11.95 18.01
C ILE A 245 0.10 -12.21 18.42
N LYS A 246 1.06 -11.75 17.63
CA LYS A 246 2.51 -11.88 17.95
C LYS A 246 2.88 -11.08 19.20
N LEU A 247 2.26 -9.94 19.48
CA LEU A 247 2.47 -9.21 20.74
C LEU A 247 1.94 -9.99 21.94
N ILE A 248 0.80 -10.67 21.82
CA ILE A 248 0.29 -11.58 22.87
C ILE A 248 1.26 -12.75 23.06
N GLU A 249 1.68 -13.39 21.97
CA GLU A 249 2.60 -14.53 21.99
C GLU A 249 3.92 -14.19 22.69
N ASN A 250 4.46 -13.01 22.42
CA ASN A 250 5.71 -12.52 23.01
C ASN A 250 5.53 -11.95 24.43
N GLY A 251 4.32 -11.93 24.97
CA GLY A 251 4.04 -11.39 26.29
C GLY A 251 4.15 -9.86 26.39
N ALA A 252 4.13 -9.18 25.25
CA ALA A 252 4.21 -7.72 25.17
C ALA A 252 2.90 -7.05 25.62
N VAL A 253 1.78 -7.70 25.34
CA VAL A 253 0.44 -7.29 25.75
C VAL A 253 -0.37 -8.51 26.19
N LYS A 254 -1.35 -8.31 27.07
CA LYS A 254 -2.39 -9.29 27.36
C LYS A 254 -3.53 -9.17 26.38
N PRO A 255 -4.34 -10.24 26.16
CA PRO A 255 -5.55 -10.14 25.37
C PRO A 255 -6.46 -8.98 25.84
N GLY A 256 -6.87 -8.11 24.94
CA GLY A 256 -7.68 -6.93 25.22
C GLY A 256 -6.90 -5.67 25.61
N GLU A 257 -5.59 -5.75 25.88
CA GLU A 257 -4.77 -4.55 26.08
C GLU A 257 -4.59 -3.78 24.78
N LYS A 258 -4.67 -2.46 24.87
CA LYS A 258 -4.54 -1.57 23.70
C LYS A 258 -3.11 -1.44 23.21
N ILE A 259 -2.95 -1.23 21.92
CA ILE A 259 -1.70 -0.89 21.26
C ILE A 259 -1.82 0.42 20.49
N ASN A 260 -0.72 1.10 20.26
CA ASN A 260 -0.59 2.14 19.25
C ASN A 260 -0.09 1.52 17.94
N ILE A 261 -0.50 2.08 16.81
CA ILE A 261 0.00 1.66 15.49
C ILE A 261 0.52 2.89 14.77
N THR A 262 1.81 2.89 14.40
CA THR A 262 2.44 3.96 13.65
C THR A 262 2.71 3.50 12.22
N VAL A 263 2.33 4.33 11.24
CA VAL A 263 2.44 3.97 9.83
C VAL A 263 3.06 5.10 9.02
N PRO A 264 4.17 4.84 8.29
CA PRO A 264 4.66 5.78 7.29
C PRO A 264 3.63 5.85 6.16
N THR A 265 3.02 7.02 5.98
CA THR A 265 1.76 7.11 5.24
C THR A 265 1.89 7.97 3.99
N GLY A 266 1.61 7.36 2.83
CA GLY A 266 1.38 8.03 1.56
C GLY A 266 -0.11 7.94 1.17
N ASN A 267 -0.49 6.96 0.34
CA ASN A 267 -1.86 6.77 -0.18
C ASN A 267 -2.89 6.27 0.85
N PHE A 268 -2.60 6.30 2.12
CA PHE A 268 -3.48 5.95 3.25
C PHE A 268 -3.97 4.50 3.32
N GLY A 269 -3.62 3.63 2.36
CA GLY A 269 -4.11 2.26 2.32
C GLY A 269 -3.65 1.42 3.52
N ASN A 270 -2.38 1.52 3.88
CA ASN A 270 -1.78 0.76 4.97
C ASN A 270 -2.40 1.14 6.34
N ILE A 271 -2.44 2.41 6.70
CA ILE A 271 -3.04 2.86 7.98
C ILE A 271 -4.57 2.63 8.02
N LEU A 272 -5.26 2.68 6.87
CA LEU A 272 -6.67 2.32 6.76
C LEU A 272 -6.90 0.83 7.04
N ALA A 273 -5.98 -0.05 6.65
CA ALA A 273 -6.04 -1.47 6.99
C ALA A 273 -5.91 -1.68 8.51
N ALA A 274 -5.07 -0.91 9.21
CA ALA A 274 -5.01 -0.88 10.67
C ALA A 274 -6.34 -0.42 11.29
N TYR A 275 -6.96 0.62 10.71
CA TYR A 275 -8.30 1.07 11.12
C TYR A 275 -9.35 -0.04 10.93
N TYR A 276 -9.31 -0.78 9.83
CA TYR A 276 -10.22 -1.91 9.62
C TYR A 276 -9.98 -3.01 10.65
N ALA A 277 -8.72 -3.37 10.95
CA ALA A 277 -8.39 -4.34 12.00
C ALA A 277 -8.95 -3.91 13.37
N SER A 278 -8.87 -2.62 13.70
CA SER A 278 -9.48 -2.08 14.93
C SER A 278 -11.01 -2.20 14.92
N LYS A 279 -11.66 -1.90 13.80
CA LYS A 279 -13.12 -2.05 13.68
C LYS A 279 -13.57 -3.52 13.70
N MET A 280 -12.71 -4.45 13.32
CA MET A 280 -12.93 -5.89 13.50
C MET A 280 -12.81 -6.33 14.97
N GLY A 281 -12.13 -5.56 15.84
CA GLY A 281 -12.03 -5.85 17.28
C GLY A 281 -10.61 -5.86 17.85
N ILE A 282 -9.57 -5.56 17.06
CA ILE A 282 -8.21 -5.35 17.60
C ILE A 282 -8.21 -4.06 18.44
N PRO A 283 -7.79 -4.11 19.72
CA PRO A 283 -7.82 -2.95 20.59
C PRO A 283 -6.69 -1.98 20.26
N VAL A 284 -7.00 -0.93 19.51
CA VAL A 284 -6.08 0.15 19.17
C VAL A 284 -6.38 1.37 20.02
N ASN A 285 -5.34 1.99 20.57
CA ASN A 285 -5.43 3.24 21.33
C ASN A 285 -5.31 4.44 20.39
N LYS A 286 -4.25 4.47 19.54
CA LYS A 286 -4.01 5.52 18.55
C LYS A 286 -3.46 4.96 17.26
N PHE A 287 -3.90 5.55 16.14
CA PHE A 287 -3.26 5.45 14.85
C PHE A 287 -2.37 6.67 14.68
N ILE A 288 -1.05 6.46 14.55
CA ILE A 288 -0.08 7.55 14.39
C ILE A 288 0.30 7.61 12.91
N CYS A 289 -0.24 8.61 12.23
CA CYS A 289 0.02 8.85 10.81
C CYS A 289 1.31 9.66 10.65
N ALA A 290 2.35 9.05 10.11
CA ALA A 290 3.63 9.68 9.90
C ALA A 290 3.75 10.16 8.46
N SER A 291 4.12 11.44 8.27
CA SER A 291 4.40 12.08 6.99
C SER A 291 5.89 12.46 6.90
N ASN A 292 6.38 12.63 5.66
CA ASN A 292 7.62 13.36 5.42
C ASN A 292 7.33 14.87 5.24
N GLU A 293 8.21 15.62 4.62
CA GLU A 293 8.01 17.06 4.37
C GLU A 293 6.74 17.37 3.55
N ASN A 294 6.26 16.40 2.76
CA ASN A 294 4.94 16.47 2.11
C ASN A 294 3.83 16.15 3.14
N LYS A 295 3.68 16.99 4.13
CA LYS A 295 2.87 16.76 5.33
C LYS A 295 1.37 17.05 5.17
N VAL A 296 0.80 16.82 3.99
CA VAL A 296 -0.61 17.08 3.71
C VAL A 296 -1.54 16.35 4.68
N LEU A 297 -1.21 15.09 5.01
CA LEU A 297 -2.00 14.28 5.96
C LEU A 297 -1.85 14.78 7.40
N THR A 298 -0.65 15.18 7.81
CA THR A 298 -0.43 15.75 9.15
C THR A 298 -1.27 17.01 9.34
N ASP A 299 -1.24 17.93 8.38
CA ASP A 299 -2.01 19.16 8.43
C ASP A 299 -3.52 18.86 8.42
N PHE A 300 -3.97 17.93 7.57
CA PHE A 300 -5.37 17.52 7.50
C PHE A 300 -5.88 16.91 8.83
N LEU A 301 -5.16 15.92 9.36
CA LEU A 301 -5.57 15.24 10.59
C LEU A 301 -5.59 16.19 11.81
N THR A 302 -4.77 17.23 11.78
CA THR A 302 -4.72 18.25 12.83
C THR A 302 -5.84 19.28 12.69
N THR A 303 -6.14 19.73 11.47
CA THR A 303 -7.04 20.87 11.23
C THR A 303 -8.45 20.47 10.78
N GLY A 304 -8.59 19.32 10.11
CA GLY A 304 -9.79 18.91 9.41
C GLY A 304 -9.90 19.53 8.00
N THR A 305 -8.86 20.27 7.55
CA THR A 305 -8.82 20.87 6.21
C THR A 305 -7.72 20.22 5.38
N TYR A 306 -8.09 19.67 4.23
CA TYR A 306 -7.17 19.11 3.24
C TYR A 306 -6.90 20.12 2.15
N SER A 307 -5.62 20.34 1.80
CA SER A 307 -5.24 21.27 0.73
C SER A 307 -4.07 20.71 -0.07
N THR A 308 -4.20 20.73 -1.40
CA THR A 308 -3.13 20.41 -2.36
C THR A 308 -2.44 21.65 -2.91
N ASP A 309 -2.84 22.85 -2.49
CA ASP A 309 -2.20 24.12 -2.83
C ASP A 309 -0.99 24.33 -1.92
N ARG A 310 0.09 23.61 -2.24
CA ARG A 310 1.36 23.61 -1.50
C ARG A 310 2.53 23.21 -2.37
N GLU A 311 3.72 23.51 -1.93
CA GLU A 311 4.94 23.04 -2.56
C GLU A 311 5.07 21.51 -2.45
N PHE A 312 5.60 20.90 -3.50
CA PHE A 312 5.90 19.47 -3.53
C PHE A 312 7.42 19.30 -3.31
N HIS A 313 7.78 18.46 -2.34
CA HIS A 313 9.16 18.17 -1.99
C HIS A 313 9.54 16.77 -2.47
N ILE A 314 10.69 16.66 -3.14
CA ILE A 314 11.31 15.36 -3.44
C ILE A 314 12.19 15.00 -2.24
N THR A 315 11.88 13.89 -1.59
CA THR A 315 12.54 13.48 -0.33
C THR A 315 13.28 12.17 -0.46
N ASN A 316 14.01 11.78 0.60
CA ASN A 316 14.65 10.46 0.71
C ASN A 316 13.66 9.32 1.07
N SER A 317 12.37 9.63 1.28
CA SER A 317 11.29 8.66 1.51
C SER A 317 10.20 8.75 0.42
N PRO A 318 10.54 8.45 -0.86
CA PRO A 318 9.75 8.82 -2.03
C PRO A 318 8.37 8.17 -2.13
N SER A 319 8.12 7.04 -1.45
CA SER A 319 6.77 6.44 -1.42
C SER A 319 5.75 7.26 -0.63
N MET A 320 6.22 8.28 0.11
CA MET A 320 5.39 9.24 0.87
C MET A 320 5.33 10.61 0.19
N ASP A 321 6.02 10.81 -0.95
CA ASP A 321 5.98 12.06 -1.74
C ASP A 321 4.66 12.13 -2.49
N ILE A 322 3.63 12.63 -1.83
CA ILE A 322 2.27 12.75 -2.37
C ILE A 322 1.62 14.07 -1.96
N LEU A 323 0.73 14.56 -2.80
CA LEU A 323 -0.22 15.65 -2.49
C LEU A 323 -1.66 15.13 -2.37
N ILE A 324 -2.00 14.03 -3.03
CA ILE A 324 -3.34 13.42 -2.97
C ILE A 324 -3.24 12.02 -2.40
N SER A 325 -3.84 11.84 -1.23
CA SER A 325 -3.87 10.56 -0.51
C SER A 325 -5.18 9.82 -0.80
N SER A 326 -5.13 8.88 -1.75
CA SER A 326 -6.32 8.31 -2.38
C SER A 326 -7.26 7.56 -1.43
N ASN A 327 -6.72 6.76 -0.50
CA ASN A 327 -7.57 5.95 0.40
C ASN A 327 -8.11 6.71 1.61
N LEU A 328 -7.70 7.97 1.81
CA LEU A 328 -8.29 8.83 2.82
C LEU A 328 -9.81 8.97 2.60
N GLU A 329 -10.24 8.99 1.35
CA GLU A 329 -11.66 9.02 0.95
C GLU A 329 -12.47 7.89 1.62
N ARG A 330 -11.90 6.69 1.77
CA ARG A 330 -12.55 5.57 2.47
C ARG A 330 -12.71 5.82 3.97
N LEU A 331 -11.69 6.38 4.62
CA LEU A 331 -11.79 6.76 6.04
C LEU A 331 -12.90 7.80 6.22
N LEU A 332 -12.91 8.85 5.40
CA LEU A 332 -13.92 9.91 5.48
C LEU A 332 -15.33 9.35 5.32
N TYR A 333 -15.52 8.42 4.38
CA TYR A 333 -16.81 7.73 4.20
C TYR A 333 -17.24 7.00 5.48
N HIS A 334 -16.36 6.20 6.08
CA HIS A 334 -16.70 5.48 7.32
C HIS A 334 -16.99 6.41 8.49
N LEU A 335 -16.26 7.52 8.62
CA LEU A 335 -16.51 8.51 9.68
C LEU A 335 -17.82 9.27 9.46
N SER A 336 -18.15 9.61 8.22
CA SER A 336 -19.42 10.23 7.85
C SER A 336 -20.60 9.29 8.07
N ALA A 337 -20.45 8.00 7.73
CA ALA A 337 -21.48 6.98 7.94
C ALA A 337 -21.69 6.58 9.41
N ALA A 338 -20.73 6.84 10.29
CA ALA A 338 -20.78 6.39 11.68
C ALA A 338 -22.05 6.82 12.41
N GLY A 339 -22.71 5.88 13.09
CA GLY A 339 -23.93 6.14 13.85
C GLY A 339 -25.21 6.35 13.02
N LEU A 340 -25.14 6.20 11.69
CA LEU A 340 -26.31 6.17 10.83
C LEU A 340 -26.78 4.72 10.64
N ASP A 341 -28.08 4.55 10.35
CA ASP A 341 -28.58 3.24 9.91
C ASP A 341 -28.09 2.90 8.50
N GLU A 342 -28.05 1.62 8.15
CA GLU A 342 -27.49 1.13 6.89
C GLU A 342 -28.14 1.78 5.67
N SER A 343 -29.44 2.04 5.71
CA SER A 343 -30.20 2.58 4.57
C SER A 343 -29.84 4.05 4.30
N SER A 344 -29.65 4.85 5.35
CA SER A 344 -29.32 6.29 5.25
C SER A 344 -27.81 6.55 5.19
N ALA A 345 -27.00 5.64 5.72
CA ALA A 345 -25.56 5.80 5.81
C ALA A 345 -24.92 5.97 4.42
N HIS A 346 -25.28 5.11 3.47
CA HIS A 346 -24.72 5.15 2.13
C HIS A 346 -25.08 6.42 1.36
N GLU A 347 -26.34 6.85 1.43
CA GLU A 347 -26.81 8.06 0.74
C GLU A 347 -26.17 9.31 1.35
N THR A 348 -26.21 9.43 2.68
CA THR A 348 -25.68 10.60 3.41
C THR A 348 -24.16 10.71 3.26
N ALA A 349 -23.42 9.63 3.57
CA ALA A 349 -21.98 9.64 3.47
C ALA A 349 -21.52 9.78 2.00
N GLY A 350 -22.17 9.10 1.07
CA GLY A 350 -21.86 9.21 -0.35
C GLY A 350 -21.99 10.62 -0.90
N ALA A 351 -23.06 11.31 -0.54
CA ALA A 351 -23.26 12.71 -0.93
C ALA A 351 -22.20 13.64 -0.33
N GLU A 352 -21.86 13.47 0.96
CA GLU A 352 -20.81 14.26 1.62
C GLU A 352 -19.46 14.03 0.92
N ILE A 353 -19.06 12.78 0.71
CA ILE A 353 -17.77 12.46 0.09
C ILE A 353 -17.71 12.96 -1.35
N ALA A 354 -18.76 12.80 -2.15
CA ALA A 354 -18.81 13.33 -3.51
C ALA A 354 -18.61 14.87 -3.53
N ALA A 355 -19.21 15.59 -2.57
CA ALA A 355 -19.03 17.03 -2.43
C ALA A 355 -17.58 17.41 -2.05
N LEU A 356 -16.96 16.68 -1.11
CA LEU A 356 -15.56 16.91 -0.70
C LEU A 356 -14.60 16.67 -1.88
N MET A 357 -14.76 15.59 -2.61
CA MET A 357 -13.91 15.27 -3.77
C MET A 357 -14.09 16.29 -4.91
N LYS A 358 -15.32 16.72 -5.15
CA LYS A 358 -15.59 17.82 -6.10
C LYS A 358 -14.89 19.12 -5.67
N SER A 359 -14.94 19.46 -4.38
CA SER A 359 -14.23 20.64 -3.85
C SER A 359 -12.73 20.52 -4.04
N LEU A 360 -12.15 19.34 -3.79
CA LEU A 360 -10.71 19.09 -4.02
C LEU A 360 -10.32 19.33 -5.48
N ASP A 361 -11.11 18.82 -6.42
CA ASP A 361 -10.85 18.98 -7.85
C ASP A 361 -10.94 20.45 -8.30
N GLN A 362 -11.96 21.19 -7.81
CA GLN A 362 -12.25 22.56 -8.25
C GLN A 362 -11.46 23.63 -7.47
N ASN A 363 -11.33 23.45 -6.15
CA ASN A 363 -10.80 24.45 -5.23
C ASN A 363 -9.44 24.06 -4.64
N LYS A 364 -8.90 22.89 -5.00
CA LYS A 364 -7.66 22.33 -4.44
C LYS A 364 -7.72 22.08 -2.92
N SER A 365 -8.88 22.16 -2.32
CA SER A 365 -9.07 21.98 -0.88
C SER A 365 -10.50 21.59 -0.51
N TYR A 366 -10.65 21.02 0.69
CA TYR A 366 -11.92 20.83 1.38
C TYR A 366 -11.74 20.88 2.89
N THR A 367 -12.83 21.15 3.63
CA THR A 367 -12.89 21.02 5.07
C THR A 367 -14.01 20.03 5.42
N VAL A 368 -13.72 19.10 6.31
CA VAL A 368 -14.68 18.07 6.72
C VAL A 368 -15.68 18.61 7.73
N SER A 369 -16.84 17.95 7.85
CA SER A 369 -17.85 18.28 8.87
C SER A 369 -17.32 18.04 10.29
N ASP A 370 -17.95 18.68 11.29
CA ASP A 370 -17.60 18.50 12.72
C ASP A 370 -17.73 17.03 13.15
N LYS A 371 -18.69 16.28 12.59
CA LYS A 371 -18.86 14.85 12.82
C LYS A 371 -17.63 14.06 12.36
N VAL A 372 -17.19 14.27 11.14
CA VAL A 372 -15.99 13.61 10.58
C VAL A 372 -14.76 14.03 11.36
N LYS A 373 -14.62 15.32 11.69
CA LYS A 373 -13.52 15.84 12.50
C LYS A 373 -13.45 15.19 13.89
N ALA A 374 -14.58 14.99 14.53
CA ALA A 374 -14.63 14.28 15.82
C ALA A 374 -14.13 12.82 15.69
N GLY A 375 -14.45 12.14 14.59
CA GLY A 375 -13.96 10.78 14.30
C GLY A 375 -12.45 10.70 14.01
N LEU A 376 -11.81 11.81 13.63
CA LEU A 376 -10.35 11.87 13.47
C LEU A 376 -9.59 11.86 14.81
N ALA A 377 -10.27 11.99 15.95
CA ALA A 377 -9.63 11.98 17.27
C ALA A 377 -8.89 10.67 17.61
N ASP A 378 -9.20 9.55 16.93
CA ASP A 378 -8.46 8.30 17.07
C ASP A 378 -7.08 8.36 16.38
N PHE A 379 -6.84 9.38 15.56
CA PHE A 379 -5.59 9.58 14.84
C PHE A 379 -4.73 10.65 15.50
N ALA A 380 -3.44 10.34 15.65
CA ALA A 380 -2.39 11.33 15.87
C ALA A 380 -1.61 11.48 14.56
N ALA A 381 -0.97 12.62 14.36
CA ALA A 381 -0.19 12.86 13.14
C ALA A 381 1.06 13.68 13.44
N GLY A 382 2.10 13.44 12.69
CA GLY A 382 3.35 14.16 12.74
C GLY A 382 4.13 14.02 11.44
N TYR A 383 5.26 14.72 11.34
CA TYR A 383 6.15 14.61 10.19
C TYR A 383 7.60 14.66 10.63
N ALA A 384 8.46 14.10 9.79
CA ALA A 384 9.90 14.24 9.93
C ALA A 384 10.50 14.80 8.62
N ASP A 385 11.44 15.73 8.76
CA ASP A 385 12.24 16.19 7.64
C ASP A 385 13.38 15.19 7.33
N GLN A 386 14.16 15.49 6.29
CA GLN A 386 15.24 14.62 5.86
C GLN A 386 16.31 14.44 6.94
N ALA A 387 16.73 15.53 7.59
CA ALA A 387 17.75 15.46 8.63
C ALA A 387 17.30 14.65 9.86
N GLN A 388 16.05 14.81 10.27
CA GLN A 388 15.45 14.02 11.35
C GLN A 388 15.33 12.55 10.98
N THR A 389 15.00 12.24 9.73
CA THR A 389 14.94 10.88 9.21
C THR A 389 16.30 10.20 9.24
N GLU A 390 17.35 10.88 8.78
CA GLU A 390 18.73 10.38 8.78
C GLU A 390 19.24 10.18 10.22
N ALA A 391 18.98 11.11 11.11
CA ALA A 391 19.33 10.98 12.53
C ALA A 391 18.67 9.78 13.18
N ALA A 392 17.37 9.50 12.88
CA ALA A 392 16.65 8.35 13.38
C ALA A 392 17.23 7.01 12.88
N ILE A 393 17.68 6.94 11.61
CA ILE A 393 18.37 5.76 11.08
C ILE A 393 19.68 5.52 11.86
N ALA A 394 20.49 6.56 12.01
CA ALA A 394 21.78 6.46 12.68
C ALA A 394 21.62 6.05 14.16
N GLU A 395 20.72 6.68 14.88
CA GLU A 395 20.42 6.38 16.29
C GLU A 395 19.95 4.93 16.46
N MET A 396 18.95 4.49 15.69
CA MET A 396 18.41 3.16 15.80
C MET A 396 19.48 2.09 15.50
N TYR A 397 20.28 2.28 14.46
CA TYR A 397 21.34 1.33 14.13
C TYR A 397 22.44 1.29 15.18
N ASN A 398 22.93 2.46 15.65
CA ASN A 398 24.04 2.54 16.60
C ASN A 398 23.64 2.04 17.98
N ASP A 399 22.45 2.35 18.46
CA ASP A 399 22.02 2.07 19.83
C ASP A 399 21.30 0.71 19.96
N ASN A 400 20.65 0.24 18.88
CA ASN A 400 19.82 -0.95 18.93
C ASN A 400 20.21 -2.04 17.90
N ASN A 401 21.22 -1.76 17.04
CA ASN A 401 21.64 -2.64 15.95
C ASN A 401 20.49 -3.07 15.02
N TYR A 402 19.50 -2.17 14.85
CA TYR A 402 18.35 -2.38 13.97
C TYR A 402 18.40 -1.43 12.77
N LEU A 403 18.47 -1.99 11.57
CA LEU A 403 18.61 -1.25 10.32
C LEU A 403 17.24 -0.93 9.73
N MET A 404 16.89 0.35 9.68
CA MET A 404 15.63 0.84 9.09
C MET A 404 15.86 1.41 7.69
N ASP A 405 14.81 1.33 6.84
CA ASP A 405 14.71 2.18 5.65
C ASP A 405 14.22 3.59 6.02
N THR A 406 14.31 4.50 5.06
CA THR A 406 13.95 5.91 5.27
C THR A 406 12.49 6.13 5.66
N HIS A 407 11.54 5.34 5.11
CA HIS A 407 10.11 5.45 5.45
C HIS A 407 9.84 4.98 6.88
N THR A 408 10.42 3.85 7.28
CA THR A 408 10.33 3.34 8.65
C THR A 408 10.93 4.34 9.64
N ALA A 409 12.03 5.00 9.26
CA ALA A 409 12.67 6.01 10.09
C ALA A 409 11.79 7.25 10.30
N VAL A 410 11.08 7.72 9.26
CA VAL A 410 10.05 8.77 9.42
C VAL A 410 9.00 8.34 10.44
N ALA A 411 8.50 7.11 10.36
CA ALA A 411 7.49 6.61 11.28
C ALA A 411 8.01 6.50 12.72
N TYR A 412 9.23 6.00 12.89
CA TYR A 412 9.86 5.91 14.21
C TYR A 412 10.05 7.29 14.84
N LYS A 413 10.57 8.27 14.08
CA LYS A 413 10.76 9.64 14.56
C LYS A 413 9.44 10.30 14.98
N VAL A 414 8.39 10.14 14.18
CA VAL A 414 7.05 10.68 14.50
C VAL A 414 6.49 10.02 15.76
N TYR A 415 6.70 8.70 15.94
CA TYR A 415 6.31 8.01 17.17
C TYR A 415 7.06 8.55 18.40
N GLU A 416 8.37 8.74 18.31
CA GLU A 416 9.14 9.30 19.42
C GLU A 416 8.66 10.69 19.82
N ASP A 417 8.39 11.56 18.84
CA ASP A 417 7.85 12.89 19.09
C ASP A 417 6.46 12.84 19.71
N TYR A 418 5.59 11.94 19.24
CA TYR A 418 4.29 11.68 19.85
C TYR A 418 4.41 11.23 21.31
N LYS A 419 5.25 10.21 21.57
CA LYS A 419 5.50 9.68 22.91
C LYS A 419 6.01 10.78 23.86
N LYS A 420 6.99 11.55 23.40
CA LYS A 420 7.57 12.67 24.16
C LYS A 420 6.53 13.75 24.46
N ALA A 421 5.66 14.07 23.52
CA ALA A 421 4.65 15.12 23.67
C ALA A 421 3.49 14.71 24.57
N THR A 422 3.10 13.45 24.57
CA THR A 422 1.89 12.95 25.26
C THR A 422 2.19 12.18 26.55
N GLY A 423 3.39 11.62 26.71
CA GLY A 423 3.71 10.69 27.78
C GLY A 423 3.02 9.32 27.62
N ASP A 424 2.48 8.98 26.44
CA ASP A 424 1.78 7.73 26.18
C ASP A 424 2.79 6.56 26.12
N GLU A 425 2.68 5.63 27.09
CA GLU A 425 3.51 4.44 27.20
C GLU A 425 2.86 3.18 26.63
N THR A 426 1.72 3.32 25.92
CA THR A 426 1.05 2.20 25.25
C THR A 426 2.00 1.51 24.28
N PRO A 427 2.12 0.18 24.30
CA PRO A 427 2.99 -0.55 23.34
C PRO A 427 2.64 -0.18 21.90
N VAL A 428 3.69 0.06 21.11
CA VAL A 428 3.53 0.52 19.71
C VAL A 428 4.00 -0.54 18.71
N VAL A 429 3.21 -0.71 17.65
CA VAL A 429 3.61 -1.41 16.42
C VAL A 429 3.92 -0.37 15.35
N ILE A 430 5.12 -0.40 14.81
CA ILE A 430 5.55 0.46 13.69
C ILE A 430 5.60 -0.39 12.43
N ALA A 431 4.86 0.01 11.39
CA ALA A 431 4.91 -0.65 10.11
C ALA A 431 6.26 -0.37 9.42
N SER A 432 7.11 -1.39 9.33
CA SER A 432 8.39 -1.34 8.60
C SER A 432 8.15 -1.75 7.15
N THR A 433 8.11 -0.74 6.26
CA THR A 433 7.47 -0.88 4.95
C THR A 433 8.39 -1.22 3.80
N ALA A 434 9.71 -1.12 3.99
CA ALA A 434 10.68 -1.45 2.95
C ALA A 434 12.01 -1.92 3.57
N SER A 435 12.79 -2.65 2.79
CA SER A 435 14.17 -2.95 3.13
C SER A 435 15.06 -1.71 2.95
N ALA A 436 15.96 -1.47 3.90
CA ALA A 436 16.98 -0.43 3.82
C ALA A 436 17.79 -0.45 2.52
N TYR A 437 17.98 -1.62 1.94
CA TYR A 437 18.72 -1.81 0.69
C TYR A 437 18.07 -1.17 -0.54
N LYS A 438 16.78 -0.89 -0.52
CA LYS A 438 16.12 -0.16 -1.61
C LYS A 438 16.50 1.31 -1.65
N PHE A 439 16.92 1.84 -0.52
CA PHE A 439 17.29 3.23 -0.30
C PHE A 439 18.72 3.32 0.25
N ALA A 440 19.58 2.39 -0.18
CA ALA A 440 20.93 2.21 0.36
C ALA A 440 21.80 3.47 0.31
N ALA A 441 21.62 4.33 -0.69
CA ALA A 441 22.35 5.60 -0.76
C ALA A 441 22.03 6.50 0.43
N SER A 442 20.76 6.77 0.69
CA SER A 442 20.30 7.61 1.81
C SER A 442 20.62 6.96 3.18
N VAL A 443 20.51 5.63 3.28
CA VAL A 443 20.86 4.92 4.51
C VAL A 443 22.37 4.98 4.78
N ASN A 444 23.22 4.86 3.75
CA ASN A 444 24.66 5.01 3.88
C ASN A 444 25.02 6.43 4.35
N GLU A 445 24.39 7.46 3.76
CA GLU A 445 24.57 8.85 4.15
C GLU A 445 24.20 9.05 5.63
N ALA A 446 23.05 8.55 6.05
CA ALA A 446 22.61 8.57 7.45
C ALA A 446 23.60 7.88 8.40
N LEU A 447 24.26 6.82 7.96
CA LEU A 447 25.29 6.11 8.74
C LEU A 447 26.69 6.76 8.64
N GLY A 448 26.82 7.93 8.02
CA GLY A 448 28.08 8.65 7.84
C GLY A 448 29.08 7.93 6.95
N MET A 449 28.60 7.10 6.01
CA MET A 449 29.46 6.37 5.08
C MET A 449 29.85 7.24 3.87
N PRO A 450 31.01 6.99 3.24
CA PRO A 450 31.40 7.68 2.03
C PRO A 450 30.38 7.49 0.89
N ALA A 451 30.28 8.49 0.02
CA ALA A 451 29.50 8.36 -1.21
C ALA A 451 30.10 7.28 -2.12
N GLU A 452 29.24 6.47 -2.70
CA GLU A 452 29.59 5.37 -3.61
C GLU A 452 29.33 5.78 -5.09
N ALA A 453 29.90 5.02 -6.01
CA ALA A 453 29.82 5.31 -7.44
C ALA A 453 28.41 5.14 -8.03
N ASP A 454 27.65 4.18 -7.52
CA ASP A 454 26.31 3.83 -8.00
C ASP A 454 25.46 3.19 -6.89
N GLY A 455 24.15 3.00 -7.16
CA GLY A 455 23.21 2.44 -6.20
C GLY A 455 23.57 1.02 -5.73
N PHE A 456 24.20 0.20 -6.57
CA PHE A 456 24.59 -1.17 -6.20
C PHE A 456 25.90 -1.20 -5.41
N ALA A 457 26.79 -0.24 -5.63
CA ALA A 457 27.93 -0.01 -4.76
C ALA A 457 27.45 0.38 -3.35
N CYS A 458 26.42 1.25 -3.25
CA CYS A 458 25.78 1.56 -1.97
C CYS A 458 25.22 0.32 -1.26
N VAL A 459 24.54 -0.58 -1.99
CA VAL A 459 24.02 -1.86 -1.44
C VAL A 459 25.16 -2.72 -0.89
N ARG A 460 26.26 -2.87 -1.63
CA ARG A 460 27.43 -3.67 -1.20
C ARG A 460 28.12 -3.05 0.02
N ALA A 461 28.27 -1.73 0.03
CA ALA A 461 28.88 -1.01 1.16
C ALA A 461 28.01 -1.14 2.42
N LEU A 462 26.70 -0.98 2.31
CA LEU A 462 25.76 -1.16 3.43
C LEU A 462 25.81 -2.57 4.00
N ASN A 463 25.82 -3.60 3.14
CA ASN A 463 25.96 -4.98 3.55
C ASN A 463 27.29 -5.26 4.27
N ALA A 464 28.40 -4.76 3.73
CA ALA A 464 29.71 -4.89 4.35
C ALA A 464 29.80 -4.20 5.72
N LYS A 465 29.14 -3.05 5.89
CA LYS A 465 29.08 -2.29 7.15
C LYS A 465 28.22 -2.95 8.20
N THR A 466 27.05 -3.44 7.83
CA THR A 466 26.00 -3.85 8.78
C THR A 466 25.95 -5.37 8.99
N GLY A 467 26.40 -6.16 8.02
CA GLY A 467 26.24 -7.61 8.01
C GLY A 467 24.79 -8.08 7.83
N VAL A 468 23.82 -7.17 7.70
CA VAL A 468 22.42 -7.52 7.43
C VAL A 468 22.31 -8.15 6.04
N PRO A 469 21.65 -9.30 5.87
CA PRO A 469 21.54 -9.95 4.57
C PRO A 469 20.82 -9.07 3.53
N VAL A 470 21.36 -9.03 2.31
CA VAL A 470 20.67 -8.38 1.18
C VAL A 470 19.50 -9.27 0.76
N PRO A 471 18.26 -8.75 0.66
CA PRO A 471 17.11 -9.50 0.19
C PRO A 471 17.36 -10.17 -1.17
N SER A 472 16.87 -11.38 -1.38
CA SER A 472 17.11 -12.15 -2.61
C SER A 472 16.68 -11.42 -3.88
N GLY A 473 15.60 -10.66 -3.80
CA GLY A 473 15.10 -9.84 -4.90
C GLY A 473 15.99 -8.66 -5.30
N LEU A 474 16.97 -8.31 -4.46
CA LEU A 474 17.95 -7.24 -4.70
C LEU A 474 19.37 -7.78 -4.92
N LYS A 475 19.64 -8.99 -4.44
CA LYS A 475 20.94 -9.62 -4.54
C LYS A 475 21.32 -9.86 -6.00
N ASP A 476 22.52 -9.43 -6.41
CA ASP A 476 23.04 -9.59 -7.75
C ASP A 476 22.14 -9.03 -8.87
N LEU A 477 21.25 -8.11 -8.54
CA LEU A 477 20.29 -7.53 -9.49
C LEU A 477 21.01 -6.74 -10.61
N ASP A 478 22.15 -6.12 -10.31
CA ASP A 478 23.00 -5.43 -11.27
C ASP A 478 23.58 -6.36 -12.36
N LYS A 479 23.68 -7.67 -12.08
CA LYS A 479 24.17 -8.69 -13.02
C LYS A 479 23.07 -9.29 -13.91
N LYS A 480 21.78 -9.07 -13.56
CA LYS A 480 20.66 -9.59 -14.36
C LYS A 480 20.56 -8.85 -15.70
N PRO A 481 20.23 -9.56 -16.81
CA PRO A 481 20.04 -8.92 -18.10
C PRO A 481 18.84 -7.97 -18.09
N VAL A 482 19.03 -6.78 -18.65
CA VAL A 482 17.90 -5.85 -18.89
C VAL A 482 17.05 -6.44 -20.01
N ARG A 483 15.75 -6.60 -19.74
CA ARG A 483 14.76 -7.16 -20.67
C ARG A 483 13.88 -6.08 -21.29
N HIS A 484 13.60 -5.02 -20.54
CA HIS A 484 12.74 -3.93 -20.95
C HIS A 484 13.57 -2.66 -21.12
N THR A 485 13.73 -2.22 -22.37
CA THR A 485 14.55 -1.07 -22.74
C THR A 485 13.73 0.06 -23.37
N GLY A 486 12.40 -0.12 -23.46
CA GLY A 486 11.51 0.86 -24.09
C GLY A 486 11.43 2.15 -23.25
N VAL A 487 11.78 3.27 -23.89
CA VAL A 487 11.54 4.61 -23.35
C VAL A 487 10.69 5.35 -24.37
N ILE A 488 9.60 5.96 -23.93
CA ILE A 488 8.61 6.59 -24.81
C ILE A 488 8.28 8.02 -24.36
N GLU A 489 7.70 8.80 -25.25
CA GLU A 489 7.15 10.09 -24.91
C GLU A 489 5.83 9.94 -24.15
N LYS A 490 5.53 10.88 -23.24
CA LYS A 490 4.29 10.88 -22.45
C LYS A 490 2.99 10.90 -23.27
N THR A 491 3.06 11.20 -24.56
CA THR A 491 1.92 11.16 -25.49
C THR A 491 1.72 9.79 -26.14
N GLN A 492 2.63 8.85 -25.96
CA GLN A 492 2.66 7.54 -26.64
C GLN A 492 2.16 6.38 -25.76
N LEU A 493 1.67 6.65 -24.52
CA LEU A 493 1.25 5.59 -23.60
C LEU A 493 0.15 4.69 -24.20
N ALA A 494 -0.86 5.29 -24.85
CA ALA A 494 -1.95 4.54 -25.45
C ALA A 494 -1.46 3.61 -26.57
N ASP A 495 -0.55 4.09 -27.41
CA ASP A 495 0.05 3.30 -28.49
C ASP A 495 0.85 2.13 -27.92
N ALA A 496 1.65 2.36 -26.87
CA ALA A 496 2.42 1.34 -26.18
C ALA A 496 1.52 0.26 -25.56
N VAL A 497 0.37 0.64 -24.96
CA VAL A 497 -0.63 -0.33 -24.47
C VAL A 497 -1.18 -1.17 -25.61
N MET A 498 -1.61 -0.53 -26.72
CA MET A 498 -2.17 -1.25 -27.86
C MET A 498 -1.14 -2.19 -28.52
N GLU A 499 0.13 -1.83 -28.51
CA GLU A 499 1.21 -2.68 -29.03
C GLU A 499 1.50 -3.88 -28.14
N SER A 500 1.53 -3.67 -26.82
CA SER A 500 1.73 -4.73 -25.82
C SER A 500 0.61 -5.76 -25.80
N LEU A 501 -0.59 -5.41 -26.28
CA LEU A 501 -1.78 -6.26 -26.25
C LEU A 501 -2.13 -6.87 -27.63
N LYS A 502 -1.18 -6.91 -28.56
CA LYS A 502 -1.33 -7.64 -29.84
C LYS A 502 -1.23 -9.14 -29.58
#